data_7b4a744eb23c9cf5e176756bcc5b39ed
#
_entry.id   7b4a744eb23c9cf5e176756bcc5b39ed
#
_cell.length_a   1.000
_cell.length_b   1.000
_cell.length_c   1.000
_cell.angle_alpha   90.00
_cell.angle_beta   90.00
_cell.angle_gamma   90.00
#
_symmetry.space_group_name_H-M   'P 1'
#
loop_
_entity.id
_entity.type
_entity.pdbx_description
1 polymer ?
#
loop_
_entity_poly.entity_id
_entity_poly.type
_entity_poly.pdbx_seq_one_letter_code
_entity_poly.pdbx_strand_id
1 'polypeptide(L)'
;MRSKVKEQWICCKLSMPLVLLLCMACFLAGFYVSTTLVTQSMLPQNGIGGAGGRRSLELFEEEDQIIFEHGETGDDDISEMRYQILSWHPRALLFPNFASKEKCEAIIKLARSRLAPSSLALRKGETVENTKDTRTSSGTFLTSKQDKTGSLRWVEQKMARATMVPASHGEAFNVLRYEIGQKYNSHYDFFNPAEYGPQKSQRMASFLLYLSDVEDGGETMFPFEGFRNMNGKYDYKQCIGLRVKPRQGDALLFYSMYPNGTFDKTSLHGSCPVIKGEKWVATKWIRDHDSW
;
A
#
# COMPACT_ATOMS: atom_id res chain seq x y z
N MET A 1 -49.93 -15.07 -48.56
CA MET A 1 -50.50 -13.86 -47.95
C MET A 1 -49.90 -13.60 -46.61
N ARG A 2 -48.97 -12.66 -46.52
CA ARG A 2 -48.37 -12.19 -45.26
C ARG A 2 -48.67 -10.69 -45.14
N SER A 3 -49.55 -10.33 -44.19
CA SER A 3 -49.90 -8.94 -43.91
C SER A 3 -48.74 -8.26 -43.17
N LYS A 4 -48.26 -7.14 -43.71
CA LYS A 4 -47.30 -6.25 -43.06
C LYS A 4 -48.06 -5.27 -42.16
N VAL A 5 -47.90 -5.39 -40.87
CA VAL A 5 -48.32 -4.38 -39.89
C VAL A 5 -47.31 -3.24 -39.94
N LYS A 6 -47.76 -2.04 -40.31
CA LYS A 6 -46.96 -0.80 -40.24
C LYS A 6 -47.16 -0.21 -38.84
N GLU A 7 -46.10 -0.23 -38.02
CA GLU A 7 -46.05 0.58 -36.81
C GLU A 7 -45.85 2.07 -37.20
N GLN A 8 -46.83 2.89 -36.89
CA GLN A 8 -46.75 4.34 -37.01
C GLN A 8 -46.16 4.90 -35.74
N TRP A 9 -44.88 5.34 -35.79
CA TRP A 9 -44.25 6.12 -34.72
C TRP A 9 -44.78 7.56 -34.78
N ILE A 10 -45.58 7.96 -33.78
CA ILE A 10 -46.01 9.35 -33.61
C ILE A 10 -44.83 10.12 -33.05
N CYS A 11 -44.10 10.82 -33.89
CA CYS A 11 -43.01 11.71 -33.51
C CYS A 11 -43.63 13.06 -33.08
N CYS A 12 -43.85 13.24 -31.76
CA CYS A 12 -44.19 14.55 -31.19
C CYS A 12 -43.01 15.49 -31.37
N LYS A 13 -43.06 16.37 -32.37
CA LYS A 13 -42.11 17.48 -32.51
C LYS A 13 -42.45 18.55 -31.46
N LEU A 14 -41.83 18.46 -30.28
CA LEU A 14 -41.83 19.56 -29.32
C LEU A 14 -41.06 20.72 -29.93
N SER A 15 -41.58 21.95 -29.84
CA SER A 15 -40.86 23.12 -30.32
C SER A 15 -39.67 23.42 -29.38
N MET A 16 -38.54 23.85 -29.96
CA MET A 16 -37.32 24.15 -29.21
C MET A 16 -37.54 25.04 -27.96
N PRO A 17 -38.39 26.08 -27.99
CA PRO A 17 -38.63 26.87 -26.80
C PRO A 17 -39.37 26.08 -25.69
N LEU A 18 -40.21 25.13 -26.01
CA LEU A 18 -40.92 24.31 -25.04
C LEU A 18 -39.96 23.32 -24.36
N VAL A 19 -39.01 22.75 -25.09
CA VAL A 19 -37.94 21.88 -24.56
C VAL A 19 -37.06 22.65 -23.57
N LEU A 20 -36.66 23.87 -23.95
CA LEU A 20 -35.86 24.73 -23.07
C LEU A 20 -36.59 25.12 -21.78
N LEU A 21 -37.88 25.42 -21.87
CA LEU A 21 -38.72 25.69 -20.67
C LEU A 21 -38.82 24.50 -19.75
N LEU A 22 -39.02 23.30 -20.29
CA LEU A 22 -39.09 22.07 -19.51
C LEU A 22 -37.73 21.75 -18.83
N CYS A 23 -36.62 21.91 -19.54
CA CYS A 23 -35.30 21.75 -18.96
C CYS A 23 -34.99 22.75 -17.82
N MET A 24 -35.37 24.03 -18.00
CA MET A 24 -35.26 25.04 -16.96
C MET A 24 -36.12 24.72 -15.73
N ALA A 25 -37.34 24.27 -15.92
CA ALA A 25 -38.25 23.87 -14.84
C ALA A 25 -37.68 22.68 -14.04
N CYS A 26 -37.14 21.66 -14.71
CA CYS A 26 -36.49 20.51 -14.06
C CYS A 26 -35.25 20.95 -13.28
N PHE A 27 -34.44 21.86 -13.83
CA PHE A 27 -33.26 22.39 -13.16
C PHE A 27 -33.61 23.15 -11.90
N LEU A 28 -34.61 24.05 -11.97
CA LEU A 28 -35.06 24.83 -10.82
C LEU A 28 -35.70 23.94 -9.74
N ALA A 29 -36.47 22.92 -10.12
CA ALA A 29 -37.04 21.95 -9.19
C ALA A 29 -35.93 21.12 -8.48
N GLY A 30 -34.92 20.66 -9.22
CA GLY A 30 -33.77 19.95 -8.66
C GLY A 30 -32.96 20.81 -7.70
N PHE A 31 -32.77 22.09 -8.03
CA PHE A 31 -32.08 23.04 -7.16
C PHE A 31 -32.87 23.33 -5.88
N TYR A 32 -34.19 23.47 -5.98
CA TYR A 32 -35.06 23.68 -4.81
C TYR A 32 -35.08 22.48 -3.87
N VAL A 33 -35.17 21.25 -4.41
CA VAL A 33 -35.10 20.03 -3.58
C VAL A 33 -33.73 19.89 -2.91
N SER A 34 -32.66 20.20 -3.61
CA SER A 34 -31.30 20.16 -3.05
C SER A 34 -31.14 21.16 -1.88
N THR A 35 -31.64 22.40 -2.03
CA THR A 35 -31.53 23.42 -0.96
C THR A 35 -32.40 23.09 0.25
N THR A 36 -33.59 22.50 0.06
CA THR A 36 -34.45 22.09 1.19
C THR A 36 -33.89 20.89 1.96
N LEU A 37 -33.23 19.94 1.29
CA LEU A 37 -32.55 18.83 1.96
C LEU A 37 -31.33 19.30 2.78
N VAL A 38 -30.57 20.26 2.26
CA VAL A 38 -29.42 20.84 2.99
C VAL A 38 -29.86 21.67 4.20
N THR A 39 -30.94 22.44 4.10
CA THR A 39 -31.46 23.21 5.23
C THR A 39 -32.10 22.36 6.33
N GLN A 40 -32.66 21.19 5.99
CA GLN A 40 -33.21 20.27 6.98
C GLN A 40 -32.13 19.55 7.80
N SER A 41 -30.93 19.43 7.27
CA SER A 41 -29.77 18.85 7.99
C SER A 41 -29.05 19.83 8.92
N MET A 42 -29.41 21.12 8.90
CA MET A 42 -28.77 22.18 9.69
C MET A 42 -29.61 22.76 10.85
N LEU A 43 -30.72 22.13 11.22
CA LEU A 43 -31.49 22.57 12.41
C LEU A 43 -30.91 21.89 13.66
N PRO A 44 -30.45 22.64 14.66
CA PRO A 44 -30.00 22.08 15.93
C PRO A 44 -31.19 21.49 16.68
N GLN A 45 -31.17 20.21 16.94
CA GLN A 45 -32.12 19.58 17.87
C GLN A 45 -31.75 19.99 19.30
N ASN A 46 -32.39 21.01 19.80
CA ASN A 46 -32.39 21.33 21.22
C ASN A 46 -33.26 20.33 21.98
N GLY A 47 -32.62 19.61 22.85
CA GLY A 47 -33.11 19.25 24.17
C GLY A 47 -34.04 18.07 24.31
N ILE A 48 -33.65 17.09 25.05
CA ILE A 48 -34.19 16.68 26.35
C ILE A 48 -33.46 15.39 26.75
N GLY A 49 -32.95 15.37 27.97
CA GLY A 49 -32.12 14.31 28.51
C GLY A 49 -32.80 12.93 28.53
N GLY A 50 -32.00 11.94 28.22
CA GLY A 50 -32.29 10.52 28.41
C GLY A 50 -30.96 9.77 28.56
N ALA A 51 -30.63 9.42 29.80
CA ALA A 51 -29.52 8.51 30.10
C ALA A 51 -29.74 7.17 29.42
N GLY A 52 -28.92 6.84 28.44
CA GLY A 52 -29.03 5.55 27.75
C GLY A 52 -28.25 5.46 26.46
N GLY A 53 -26.94 5.65 26.45
CA GLY A 53 -26.16 5.53 25.24
C GLY A 53 -24.67 5.28 25.43
N ARG A 54 -24.25 4.88 26.64
CA ARG A 54 -22.82 4.62 26.96
C ARG A 54 -22.48 3.14 27.14
N ARG A 55 -23.26 2.22 26.60
CA ARG A 55 -23.04 0.78 26.81
C ARG A 55 -22.57 0.01 25.58
N SER A 56 -22.34 0.65 24.46
CA SER A 56 -21.89 -0.02 23.24
C SER A 56 -20.39 0.13 22.95
N LEU A 57 -19.66 0.96 23.72
CA LEU A 57 -18.22 1.16 23.54
C LEU A 57 -17.36 0.49 24.64
N GLU A 58 -17.98 -0.06 25.71
CA GLU A 58 -17.24 -0.68 26.81
C GLU A 58 -16.95 -2.19 26.61
N LEU A 59 -17.33 -2.79 25.48
CA LEU A 59 -17.13 -4.23 25.20
C LEU A 59 -15.85 -4.55 24.43
N PHE A 60 -14.97 -3.55 24.21
CA PHE A 60 -13.69 -3.74 23.51
C PHE A 60 -12.45 -3.43 24.38
N GLU A 61 -12.61 -3.42 25.72
CA GLU A 61 -11.53 -3.05 26.65
C GLU A 61 -10.73 -4.24 27.19
N GLU A 62 -10.62 -5.38 26.51
CA GLU A 62 -9.70 -6.44 26.97
C GLU A 62 -9.05 -7.20 25.83
N GLU A 63 -8.23 -6.51 25.05
CA GLU A 63 -7.02 -7.03 24.39
C GLU A 63 -6.28 -5.78 23.96
N ASP A 64 -4.95 -5.71 24.06
CA ASP A 64 -4.06 -4.63 23.62
C ASP A 64 -4.33 -4.17 22.16
N GLN A 65 -5.56 -3.90 21.83
CA GLN A 65 -5.97 -3.24 20.61
C GLN A 65 -5.56 -1.79 20.79
N ILE A 66 -4.51 -1.43 20.07
CA ILE A 66 -4.21 -0.05 19.79
C ILE A 66 -5.42 0.45 19.02
N ILE A 67 -6.33 1.07 19.74
CA ILE A 67 -7.39 1.86 19.12
C ILE A 67 -6.64 2.91 18.35
N PHE A 68 -6.67 2.81 17.01
CA PHE A 68 -6.27 3.91 16.16
C PHE A 68 -7.29 5.00 16.45
N GLU A 69 -6.92 5.94 17.32
CA GLU A 69 -7.66 7.16 17.42
C GLU A 69 -7.62 7.76 16.02
N HIS A 70 -8.77 7.76 15.36
CA HIS A 70 -8.95 8.60 14.20
C HIS A 70 -8.87 10.01 14.71
N GLY A 71 -7.75 10.69 14.44
CA GLY A 71 -7.68 12.09 14.66
C GLY A 71 -8.82 12.77 13.89
N GLU A 72 -9.43 13.75 14.50
CA GLU A 72 -10.23 14.71 13.77
C GLU A 72 -9.36 15.37 12.70
N THR A 73 -9.95 15.87 11.61
CA THR A 73 -9.20 16.60 10.57
C THR A 73 -8.42 17.74 11.23
N GLY A 74 -7.08 17.63 11.23
CA GLY A 74 -6.21 18.58 11.92
C GLY A 74 -5.62 18.07 13.24
N ASP A 75 -5.80 16.79 13.59
CA ASP A 75 -5.14 16.14 14.72
C ASP A 75 -3.62 16.14 14.55
N ASP A 76 -2.90 16.48 15.61
CA ASP A 76 -1.44 16.58 15.63
C ASP A 76 -0.74 15.24 15.27
N ASP A 77 -1.33 14.11 15.58
CA ASP A 77 -0.81 12.78 15.21
C ASP A 77 -0.76 12.56 13.69
N ILE A 78 -1.69 13.11 12.93
CA ILE A 78 -1.69 13.04 11.46
C ILE A 78 -0.71 14.06 10.88
N SER A 79 -0.56 15.24 11.48
CA SER A 79 0.34 16.30 11.02
C SER A 79 1.81 15.93 11.12
N GLU A 80 2.17 15.00 12.02
CA GLU A 80 3.55 14.50 12.18
C GLU A 80 3.98 13.49 11.12
N MET A 81 3.06 12.91 10.34
CA MET A 81 3.38 11.90 9.34
C MET A 81 3.58 12.50 7.96
N ARG A 82 4.77 13.03 7.73
CA ARG A 82 5.14 13.59 6.42
C ARG A 82 5.36 12.49 5.41
N TYR A 83 4.84 12.67 4.20
CA TYR A 83 5.07 11.77 3.07
C TYR A 83 5.22 12.54 1.76
N GLN A 84 5.87 11.89 0.79
CA GLN A 84 5.98 12.35 -0.59
C GLN A 84 5.43 11.28 -1.51
N ILE A 85 4.54 11.65 -2.42
CA ILE A 85 4.09 10.77 -3.49
C ILE A 85 5.21 10.70 -4.53
N LEU A 86 5.77 9.53 -4.76
CA LEU A 86 6.82 9.30 -5.75
C LEU A 86 6.24 8.93 -7.12
N SER A 87 5.16 8.15 -7.12
CA SER A 87 4.49 7.69 -8.33
C SER A 87 3.04 7.31 -8.03
N TRP A 88 2.18 7.41 -9.05
CA TRP A 88 0.83 6.87 -9.05
C TRP A 88 0.73 5.48 -9.71
N HIS A 89 1.74 5.09 -10.50
CA HIS A 89 1.83 3.81 -11.19
C HIS A 89 3.27 3.27 -11.13
N PRO A 90 3.61 2.43 -10.11
CA PRO A 90 2.75 2.00 -9.00
C PRO A 90 2.46 3.14 -8.02
N ARG A 91 1.41 2.98 -7.21
CA ARG A 91 1.21 3.87 -6.06
C ARG A 91 2.37 3.67 -5.09
N ALA A 92 3.27 4.65 -5.05
CA ALA A 92 4.48 4.62 -4.22
C ALA A 92 4.65 5.92 -3.45
N LEU A 93 4.87 5.80 -2.14
CA LEU A 93 5.01 6.90 -1.21
C LEU A 93 6.30 6.75 -0.41
N LEU A 94 7.01 7.84 -0.22
CA LEU A 94 8.17 7.92 0.67
C LEU A 94 7.78 8.66 1.94
N PHE A 95 8.11 8.10 3.09
CA PHE A 95 7.97 8.70 4.41
C PHE A 95 9.37 9.08 4.92
N PRO A 96 9.80 10.34 4.81
CA PRO A 96 11.09 10.78 5.32
C PRO A 96 11.14 10.70 6.85
N ASN A 97 12.24 10.23 7.40
CA ASN A 97 12.47 10.11 8.85
C ASN A 97 11.36 9.34 9.57
N PHE A 98 10.88 8.26 8.95
CA PHE A 98 9.82 7.42 9.52
C PHE A 98 10.22 6.81 10.84
N ALA A 99 11.48 6.36 10.98
CA ALA A 99 12.03 5.82 12.22
C ALA A 99 13.32 6.56 12.59
N SER A 100 13.58 6.68 13.90
CA SER A 100 14.84 7.27 14.37
C SER A 100 16.03 6.34 14.12
N LYS A 101 17.23 6.92 14.12
CA LYS A 101 18.49 6.20 13.97
C LYS A 101 18.64 5.09 15.00
N GLU A 102 18.30 5.36 16.26
CA GLU A 102 18.41 4.42 17.37
C GLU A 102 17.53 3.18 17.13
N LYS A 103 16.30 3.36 16.61
CA LYS A 103 15.41 2.25 16.27
C LYS A 103 15.97 1.42 15.10
N CYS A 104 16.50 2.07 14.08
CA CYS A 104 17.16 1.39 12.95
C CYS A 104 18.34 0.55 13.43
N GLU A 105 19.21 1.11 14.26
CA GLU A 105 20.38 0.41 14.81
C GLU A 105 19.98 -0.75 15.74
N ALA A 106 18.94 -0.59 16.55
CA ALA A 106 18.41 -1.67 17.38
C ALA A 106 17.92 -2.85 16.53
N ILE A 107 17.21 -2.60 15.42
CA ILE A 107 16.74 -3.63 14.49
C ILE A 107 17.93 -4.33 13.81
N ILE A 108 18.94 -3.56 13.33
CA ILE A 108 20.16 -4.13 12.76
C ILE A 108 20.88 -5.03 13.77
N LYS A 109 21.04 -4.56 15.00
CA LYS A 109 21.69 -5.32 16.07
C LYS A 109 20.99 -6.64 16.35
N LEU A 110 19.65 -6.63 16.37
CA LEU A 110 18.83 -7.84 16.57
C LEU A 110 18.97 -8.83 15.40
N ALA A 111 19.03 -8.33 14.17
CA ALA A 111 19.09 -9.15 12.97
C ALA A 111 20.48 -9.74 12.70
N ARG A 112 21.55 -8.98 13.00
CA ARG A 112 22.93 -9.27 12.57
C ARG A 112 23.41 -10.69 12.89
N SER A 113 23.11 -11.21 14.07
CA SER A 113 23.51 -12.56 14.49
C SER A 113 22.64 -13.69 13.95
N ARG A 114 21.58 -13.34 13.22
CA ARG A 114 20.56 -14.29 12.73
C ARG A 114 20.47 -14.36 11.21
N LEU A 115 21.35 -13.62 10.53
CA LEU A 115 21.35 -13.60 9.06
C LEU A 115 21.71 -14.98 8.48
N ALA A 116 20.98 -15.37 7.46
CA ALA A 116 21.25 -16.51 6.59
C ALA A 116 21.10 -16.07 5.12
N PRO A 117 21.64 -16.81 4.13
CA PRO A 117 21.36 -16.53 2.73
C PRO A 117 19.85 -16.41 2.49
N SER A 118 19.44 -15.37 1.78
CA SER A 118 18.01 -15.12 1.54
C SER A 118 17.42 -16.19 0.60
N SER A 119 16.26 -16.73 0.97
CA SER A 119 15.47 -17.63 0.12
C SER A 119 14.47 -16.87 -0.75
N LEU A 120 13.95 -17.55 -1.75
CA LEU A 120 12.86 -17.08 -2.62
C LEU A 120 11.61 -17.94 -2.41
N ALA A 121 10.44 -17.34 -2.62
CA ALA A 121 9.23 -18.11 -2.91
C ALA A 121 9.38 -18.65 -4.34
N LEU A 122 9.56 -19.97 -4.46
CA LEU A 122 9.82 -20.60 -5.75
C LEU A 122 8.54 -20.73 -6.56
N ARG A 123 8.62 -20.41 -7.85
CA ARG A 123 7.56 -20.65 -8.83
C ARG A 123 7.54 -22.10 -9.25
N LYS A 124 6.49 -22.51 -9.92
CA LYS A 124 6.43 -23.85 -10.51
C LYS A 124 7.60 -24.07 -11.49
N GLY A 125 8.43 -25.07 -11.20
CA GLY A 125 9.62 -25.39 -12.02
C GLY A 125 10.92 -24.68 -11.61
N GLU A 126 10.88 -23.75 -10.64
CA GLU A 126 12.07 -23.16 -10.06
C GLU A 126 12.67 -24.04 -8.96
N THR A 127 13.97 -23.95 -8.79
CA THR A 127 14.75 -24.61 -7.73
C THR A 127 15.68 -23.58 -7.07
N VAL A 128 16.19 -23.89 -5.89
CA VAL A 128 17.18 -23.03 -5.22
C VAL A 128 18.42 -22.85 -6.11
N GLU A 129 18.82 -23.88 -6.84
CA GLU A 129 20.01 -23.83 -7.69
C GLU A 129 19.84 -22.90 -8.91
N ASN A 130 18.69 -22.97 -9.63
CA ASN A 130 18.48 -22.14 -10.82
C ASN A 130 18.07 -20.71 -10.50
N THR A 131 17.80 -20.40 -9.22
CA THR A 131 17.42 -19.04 -8.76
C THR A 131 18.46 -18.36 -7.88
N LYS A 132 19.60 -18.99 -7.62
CA LYS A 132 20.65 -18.48 -6.69
C LYS A 132 21.16 -17.09 -7.01
N ASP A 133 21.20 -16.69 -8.30
CA ASP A 133 21.67 -15.38 -8.73
C ASP A 133 20.55 -14.31 -8.79
N THR A 134 19.31 -14.70 -8.52
CA THR A 134 18.16 -13.79 -8.53
C THR A 134 18.17 -12.87 -7.32
N ARG A 135 18.52 -13.41 -6.15
CA ARG A 135 18.63 -12.67 -4.90
C ARG A 135 19.88 -13.12 -4.14
N THR A 136 20.81 -12.19 -3.96
CA THR A 136 22.13 -12.52 -3.38
C THR A 136 22.33 -11.96 -1.96
N SER A 137 21.30 -11.35 -1.37
CA SER A 137 21.32 -10.81 0.00
C SER A 137 21.33 -11.92 1.07
N SER A 138 21.64 -11.54 2.29
CA SER A 138 21.33 -12.31 3.49
C SER A 138 20.19 -11.66 4.27
N GLY A 139 19.43 -12.45 5.03
CA GLY A 139 18.26 -11.96 5.75
C GLY A 139 17.82 -12.85 6.89
N THR A 140 16.87 -12.34 7.66
CA THR A 140 16.19 -13.08 8.73
C THR A 140 14.78 -12.55 8.91
N PHE A 141 13.85 -13.44 9.30
CA PHE A 141 12.50 -13.05 9.67
C PHE A 141 12.43 -12.77 11.16
N LEU A 142 11.87 -11.62 11.52
CA LEU A 142 11.72 -11.17 12.90
C LEU A 142 10.27 -10.76 13.16
N THR A 143 9.74 -11.19 14.28
CA THR A 143 8.46 -10.69 14.80
C THR A 143 8.71 -9.65 15.89
N SER A 144 7.74 -8.77 16.13
CA SER A 144 7.80 -7.77 17.21
C SER A 144 7.94 -8.40 18.59
N LYS A 145 7.48 -9.66 18.77
CA LYS A 145 7.65 -10.42 20.03
C LYS A 145 9.12 -10.80 20.34
N GLN A 146 9.97 -10.87 19.32
CA GLN A 146 11.39 -11.21 19.47
C GLN A 146 12.26 -10.01 19.79
N ASP A 147 11.72 -8.81 19.65
CA ASP A 147 12.42 -7.55 19.91
C ASP A 147 12.11 -7.00 21.29
N LYS A 148 13.06 -7.20 22.22
CA LYS A 148 12.94 -6.66 23.59
C LYS A 148 13.08 -5.14 23.67
N THR A 149 13.57 -4.47 22.61
CA THR A 149 13.70 -3.00 22.57
C THR A 149 12.39 -2.32 22.24
N GLY A 150 11.39 -3.06 21.74
CA GLY A 150 10.11 -2.54 21.27
C GLY A 150 10.19 -1.77 19.94
N SER A 151 11.36 -1.71 19.28
CA SER A 151 11.55 -0.96 18.03
C SER A 151 10.69 -1.52 16.89
N LEU A 152 10.64 -2.86 16.73
CA LEU A 152 9.80 -3.49 15.71
C LEU A 152 8.31 -3.26 15.99
N ARG A 153 7.87 -3.38 17.24
CA ARG A 153 6.47 -3.11 17.62
C ARG A 153 6.09 -1.66 17.31
N TRP A 154 6.94 -0.72 17.65
CA TRP A 154 6.72 0.69 17.36
C TRP A 154 6.62 0.95 15.83
N VAL A 155 7.51 0.34 15.03
CA VAL A 155 7.46 0.44 13.56
C VAL A 155 6.15 -0.14 13.01
N GLU A 156 5.73 -1.31 13.50
CA GLU A 156 4.47 -1.96 13.14
C GLU A 156 3.26 -1.05 13.39
N GLN A 157 3.20 -0.45 14.57
CA GLN A 157 2.13 0.45 14.97
C GLN A 157 2.10 1.71 14.11
N LYS A 158 3.24 2.35 13.91
CA LYS A 158 3.33 3.55 13.07
C LYS A 158 2.99 3.24 11.61
N MET A 159 3.38 2.08 11.11
CA MET A 159 3.04 1.62 9.78
C MET A 159 1.53 1.38 9.63
N ALA A 160 0.89 0.75 10.61
CA ALA A 160 -0.54 0.53 10.61
C ALA A 160 -1.32 1.86 10.59
N ARG A 161 -0.87 2.87 11.34
CA ARG A 161 -1.41 4.24 11.26
C ARG A 161 -1.21 4.87 9.87
N ALA A 162 -0.01 4.73 9.28
CA ALA A 162 0.31 5.30 7.97
C ALA A 162 -0.52 4.68 6.83
N THR A 163 -0.88 3.43 6.94
CA THR A 163 -1.58 2.68 5.89
C THR A 163 -3.07 2.53 6.14
N MET A 164 -3.54 2.81 7.36
CA MET A 164 -4.89 2.52 7.84
C MET A 164 -5.26 1.03 7.72
N VAL A 165 -4.24 0.14 7.73
CA VAL A 165 -4.40 -1.31 7.68
C VAL A 165 -3.94 -1.89 9.02
N PRO A 166 -4.74 -2.75 9.68
CA PRO A 166 -4.39 -3.35 10.95
C PRO A 166 -3.02 -4.06 10.92
N ALA A 167 -2.26 -3.98 12.02
CA ALA A 167 -0.94 -4.62 12.12
C ALA A 167 -1.00 -6.14 11.93
N SER A 168 -2.14 -6.78 12.24
CA SER A 168 -2.41 -8.21 12.04
C SER A 168 -2.32 -8.67 10.57
N HIS A 169 -2.52 -7.75 9.61
CA HIS A 169 -2.35 -8.03 8.18
C HIS A 169 -0.87 -8.11 7.75
N GLY A 170 0.06 -7.73 8.63
CA GLY A 170 1.48 -7.72 8.31
C GLY A 170 2.17 -9.05 8.55
N GLU A 171 2.93 -9.55 7.56
CA GLU A 171 3.85 -10.68 7.75
C GLU A 171 4.97 -10.31 8.74
N ALA A 172 5.77 -11.28 9.22
CA ALA A 172 6.98 -11.00 9.97
C ALA A 172 7.91 -10.05 9.19
N PHE A 173 8.65 -9.19 9.88
CA PHE A 173 9.65 -8.36 9.22
C PHE A 173 10.74 -9.22 8.58
N ASN A 174 10.98 -9.04 7.30
CA ASN A 174 12.13 -9.60 6.62
C ASN A 174 13.26 -8.58 6.64
N VAL A 175 14.18 -8.72 7.59
CA VAL A 175 15.34 -7.84 7.72
C VAL A 175 16.47 -8.36 6.86
N LEU A 176 16.94 -7.55 5.92
CA LEU A 176 17.85 -7.90 4.86
C LEU A 176 19.10 -7.06 4.92
N ARG A 177 20.23 -7.69 4.61
CA ARG A 177 21.53 -7.05 4.38
C ARG A 177 22.00 -7.36 2.96
N TYR A 178 22.43 -6.30 2.27
CA TYR A 178 23.11 -6.38 0.98
C TYR A 178 24.51 -5.80 1.12
N GLU A 179 25.51 -6.60 0.80
CA GLU A 179 26.91 -6.22 0.72
C GLU A 179 27.24 -5.76 -0.71
N ILE A 180 28.46 -5.23 -0.93
CA ILE A 180 28.90 -4.77 -2.24
C ILE A 180 28.68 -5.85 -3.31
N GLY A 181 28.08 -5.47 -4.43
CA GLY A 181 27.68 -6.34 -5.54
C GLY A 181 26.39 -7.11 -5.33
N GLN A 182 25.87 -7.20 -4.12
CA GLN A 182 24.62 -7.92 -3.84
C GLN A 182 23.41 -7.11 -4.30
N LYS A 183 22.40 -7.85 -4.78
CA LYS A 183 21.19 -7.32 -5.44
C LYS A 183 20.00 -8.23 -5.25
N TYR A 184 18.85 -7.75 -5.70
CA TYR A 184 17.66 -8.56 -5.97
C TYR A 184 17.06 -8.14 -7.30
N ASN A 185 17.03 -9.06 -8.26
CA ASN A 185 16.47 -8.83 -9.60
C ASN A 185 15.00 -8.41 -9.48
N SER A 186 14.48 -7.78 -10.52
CA SER A 186 13.09 -7.33 -10.55
C SER A 186 12.11 -8.47 -10.40
N HIS A 187 11.13 -8.29 -9.51
CA HIS A 187 10.11 -9.26 -9.14
C HIS A 187 8.84 -8.55 -8.70
N TYR A 188 7.78 -9.31 -8.57
CA TYR A 188 6.53 -8.88 -7.93
C TYR A 188 6.44 -9.45 -6.53
N ASP A 189 5.84 -8.71 -5.61
CA ASP A 189 5.55 -9.20 -4.27
C ASP A 189 4.21 -9.93 -4.18
N PHE A 190 3.26 -9.66 -5.10
CA PHE A 190 2.03 -10.43 -5.20
C PHE A 190 2.30 -11.83 -5.78
N PHE A 191 1.48 -12.79 -5.38
CA PHE A 191 1.55 -14.16 -5.87
C PHE A 191 0.60 -14.37 -7.03
N ASN A 192 1.12 -14.46 -8.26
CA ASN A 192 0.32 -14.79 -9.43
C ASN A 192 -0.16 -16.25 -9.32
N PRO A 193 -1.48 -16.53 -9.29
CA PRO A 193 -1.99 -17.90 -9.15
C PRO A 193 -1.53 -18.87 -10.23
N ALA A 194 -1.22 -18.39 -11.44
CA ALA A 194 -0.68 -19.22 -12.52
C ALA A 194 0.73 -19.73 -12.22
N GLU A 195 1.52 -18.98 -11.42
CA GLU A 195 2.92 -19.30 -11.10
C GLU A 195 3.06 -20.00 -9.74
N TYR A 196 2.27 -19.55 -8.74
CA TYR A 196 2.39 -19.99 -7.35
C TYR A 196 1.21 -20.84 -6.86
N GLY A 197 0.18 -21.04 -7.70
CA GLY A 197 -1.09 -21.63 -7.27
C GLY A 197 -2.00 -20.63 -6.51
N PRO A 198 -3.23 -21.06 -6.15
CA PRO A 198 -4.17 -20.22 -5.45
C PRO A 198 -3.65 -19.86 -4.06
N GLN A 199 -3.83 -18.58 -3.68
CA GLN A 199 -3.45 -18.04 -2.37
C GLN A 199 -4.70 -17.72 -1.56
N LYS A 200 -4.68 -17.98 -0.25
CA LYS A 200 -5.76 -17.58 0.67
C LYS A 200 -5.83 -16.05 0.80
N SER A 201 -4.69 -15.39 0.75
CA SER A 201 -4.52 -13.96 0.91
C SER A 201 -3.37 -13.47 0.03
N GLN A 202 -3.45 -12.23 -0.46
CA GLN A 202 -2.45 -11.62 -1.33
C GLN A 202 -1.68 -10.51 -0.60
N ARG A 203 -0.43 -10.30 -1.00
CA ARG A 203 0.35 -9.14 -0.57
C ARG A 203 -0.13 -7.90 -1.32
N MET A 204 -1.01 -7.12 -0.69
CA MET A 204 -1.57 -5.93 -1.30
C MET A 204 -0.60 -4.74 -1.35
N ALA A 205 0.33 -4.69 -0.40
CA ALA A 205 1.33 -3.63 -0.32
C ALA A 205 2.62 -4.13 0.36
N SER A 206 3.70 -3.41 0.11
CA SER A 206 5.02 -3.64 0.69
C SER A 206 5.55 -2.37 1.33
N PHE A 207 6.02 -2.49 2.56
CA PHE A 207 6.60 -1.42 3.34
C PHE A 207 8.08 -1.71 3.63
N LEU A 208 8.96 -0.86 3.14
CA LEU A 208 10.41 -0.99 3.25
C LEU A 208 10.94 0.11 4.16
N LEU A 209 11.39 -0.22 5.35
CA LEU A 209 12.12 0.71 6.22
C LEU A 209 13.63 0.56 5.95
N TYR A 210 14.26 1.60 5.43
CA TYR A 210 15.70 1.64 5.23
C TYR A 210 16.39 1.85 6.58
N LEU A 211 17.22 0.89 6.98
CA LEU A 211 17.88 0.88 8.29
C LEU A 211 19.28 1.48 8.26
N SER A 212 19.85 1.66 7.07
CA SER A 212 21.15 2.29 6.86
C SER A 212 21.15 3.25 5.67
N ASP A 213 22.05 4.20 5.67
CA ASP A 213 22.42 4.91 4.46
C ASP A 213 23.24 3.98 3.54
N VAL A 214 23.13 4.23 2.23
CA VAL A 214 23.98 3.59 1.21
C VAL A 214 24.71 4.69 0.45
N GLU A 215 26.04 4.59 0.39
CA GLU A 215 26.84 5.63 -0.25
C GLU A 215 26.57 5.67 -1.75
N ASP A 216 26.59 4.50 -2.43
CA ASP A 216 26.35 4.37 -3.86
C ASP A 216 25.68 3.03 -4.19
N GLY A 217 24.72 3.05 -5.13
CA GLY A 217 23.89 1.91 -5.51
C GLY A 217 22.83 1.56 -4.47
N GLY A 218 22.34 0.32 -4.52
CA GLY A 218 21.40 -0.24 -3.55
C GLY A 218 19.98 0.37 -3.61
N GLU A 219 19.65 1.16 -4.62
CA GLU A 219 18.33 1.77 -4.75
C GLU A 219 17.24 0.69 -4.87
N THR A 220 16.05 0.98 -4.34
CA THR A 220 14.84 0.26 -4.74
C THR A 220 14.35 0.87 -6.04
N MET A 221 14.21 0.04 -7.07
CA MET A 221 13.83 0.50 -8.41
C MET A 221 12.47 -0.02 -8.84
N PHE A 222 11.77 0.76 -9.68
CA PHE A 222 10.51 0.40 -10.33
C PHE A 222 10.67 0.61 -11.85
N PRO A 223 11.07 -0.45 -12.60
CA PRO A 223 11.37 -0.32 -14.03
C PRO A 223 10.14 0.00 -14.87
N PHE A 224 8.94 -0.38 -14.41
CA PHE A 224 7.67 -0.18 -15.11
C PHE A 224 6.88 1.05 -14.62
N GLU A 225 7.52 1.90 -13.81
CA GLU A 225 6.91 3.15 -13.34
C GLU A 225 6.35 3.95 -14.52
N GLY A 226 5.11 4.44 -14.37
CA GLY A 226 4.42 5.20 -15.42
C GLY A 226 4.18 4.41 -16.71
N PHE A 227 4.07 3.06 -16.61
CA PHE A 227 3.90 2.13 -17.75
C PHE A 227 5.09 2.08 -18.73
N ARG A 228 6.26 2.59 -18.32
CA ARG A 228 7.49 2.55 -19.13
C ARG A 228 8.04 1.14 -19.19
N ASN A 229 8.87 0.88 -20.23
CA ASN A 229 9.62 -0.38 -20.40
C ASN A 229 8.77 -1.66 -20.44
N MET A 230 7.45 -1.59 -20.56
CA MET A 230 6.53 -2.73 -20.59
C MET A 230 6.40 -3.38 -21.98
N ASN A 231 7.32 -3.08 -22.90
CA ASN A 231 7.31 -3.56 -24.29
C ASN A 231 7.84 -5.00 -24.48
N GLY A 232 8.04 -5.75 -23.40
CA GLY A 232 8.53 -7.13 -23.41
C GLY A 232 10.04 -7.28 -23.62
N LYS A 233 10.81 -6.19 -23.74
CA LYS A 233 12.28 -6.20 -23.95
C LYS A 233 13.08 -5.90 -22.68
N TYR A 234 12.42 -5.71 -21.55
CA TYR A 234 13.08 -5.41 -20.28
C TYR A 234 13.87 -6.63 -19.77
N ASP A 235 15.16 -6.41 -19.50
CA ASP A 235 15.98 -7.39 -18.77
C ASP A 235 15.83 -7.16 -17.26
N TYR A 236 15.29 -8.14 -16.55
CA TYR A 236 15.01 -8.12 -15.11
C TYR A 236 16.24 -7.89 -14.21
N LYS A 237 17.44 -7.93 -14.79
CA LYS A 237 18.72 -7.62 -14.10
C LYS A 237 19.09 -6.14 -14.16
N GLN A 238 18.46 -5.35 -15.03
CA GLN A 238 18.81 -3.94 -15.20
C GLN A 238 18.21 -3.09 -14.09
N CYS A 239 19.01 -2.14 -13.57
CA CYS A 239 18.60 -1.13 -12.62
C CYS A 239 18.17 0.15 -13.35
N ILE A 240 16.90 0.25 -13.74
CA ILE A 240 16.31 1.38 -14.47
C ILE A 240 14.94 1.79 -13.90
N GLY A 241 14.39 2.89 -14.40
CA GLY A 241 13.08 3.43 -13.99
C GLY A 241 13.18 4.36 -12.79
N LEU A 242 12.09 4.47 -12.02
CA LEU A 242 12.09 5.22 -10.77
C LEU A 242 13.00 4.50 -9.76
N ARG A 243 13.98 5.23 -9.22
CA ARG A 243 14.94 4.71 -8.24
C ARG A 243 14.84 5.48 -6.94
N VAL A 244 14.66 4.76 -5.84
CA VAL A 244 14.54 5.32 -4.48
C VAL A 244 15.82 5.00 -3.73
N LYS A 245 16.62 6.04 -3.43
CA LYS A 245 17.88 5.88 -2.70
C LYS A 245 17.60 5.54 -1.24
N PRO A 246 18.22 4.48 -0.68
CA PRO A 246 18.13 4.19 0.74
C PRO A 246 18.73 5.30 1.59
N ARG A 247 17.96 5.79 2.57
CA ARG A 247 18.41 6.69 3.62
C ARG A 247 17.95 6.15 4.96
N GLN A 248 18.84 6.13 5.94
CA GLN A 248 18.51 5.60 7.26
C GLN A 248 17.30 6.33 7.87
N GLY A 249 16.32 5.55 8.27
CA GLY A 249 15.09 6.06 8.87
C GLY A 249 13.97 6.37 7.88
N ASP A 250 14.25 6.48 6.57
CA ASP A 250 13.19 6.66 5.57
C ASP A 250 12.46 5.35 5.31
N ALA A 251 11.17 5.45 4.98
CA ALA A 251 10.37 4.29 4.59
C ALA A 251 9.68 4.49 3.25
N LEU A 252 9.66 3.42 2.46
CA LEU A 252 8.99 3.35 1.18
C LEU A 252 7.78 2.41 1.29
N LEU A 253 6.59 2.92 0.99
CA LEU A 253 5.38 2.14 0.81
C LEU A 253 5.04 2.08 -0.66
N PHE A 254 4.74 0.91 -1.19
CA PHE A 254 4.15 0.78 -2.52
C PHE A 254 3.10 -0.33 -2.54
N TYR A 255 2.12 -0.17 -3.42
CA TYR A 255 1.01 -1.10 -3.55
C TYR A 255 1.22 -2.04 -4.73
N SER A 256 1.01 -3.33 -4.49
CA SER A 256 1.10 -4.40 -5.50
C SER A 256 -0.23 -4.66 -6.19
N MET A 257 -1.31 -4.12 -5.65
CA MET A 257 -2.68 -4.32 -6.13
C MET A 257 -3.44 -3.00 -6.22
N TYR A 258 -4.36 -2.94 -7.15
CA TYR A 258 -5.37 -1.86 -7.22
C TYR A 258 -6.47 -2.06 -6.18
N PRO A 259 -7.25 -1.00 -5.82
CA PRO A 259 -8.37 -1.12 -4.89
C PRO A 259 -9.45 -2.13 -5.30
N ASN A 260 -9.56 -2.45 -6.58
CA ASN A 260 -10.48 -3.45 -7.12
C ASN A 260 -9.95 -4.89 -7.03
N GLY A 261 -8.81 -5.12 -6.36
CA GLY A 261 -8.20 -6.44 -6.17
C GLY A 261 -7.38 -6.95 -7.35
N THR A 262 -7.22 -6.19 -8.44
CA THR A 262 -6.36 -6.59 -9.56
C THR A 262 -4.90 -6.25 -9.31
N PHE A 263 -3.99 -7.03 -9.90
CA PHE A 263 -2.55 -6.84 -9.75
C PHE A 263 -2.05 -5.61 -10.53
N ASP A 264 -1.27 -4.78 -9.87
CA ASP A 264 -0.60 -3.65 -10.52
C ASP A 264 0.73 -4.10 -11.14
N LYS A 265 0.75 -4.29 -12.45
CA LYS A 265 1.96 -4.68 -13.16
C LYS A 265 3.07 -3.62 -13.13
N THR A 266 2.75 -2.37 -12.83
CA THR A 266 3.75 -1.32 -12.67
C THR A 266 4.52 -1.44 -11.36
N SER A 267 4.04 -2.27 -10.40
CA SER A 267 4.70 -2.56 -9.12
C SER A 267 5.91 -3.50 -9.24
N LEU A 268 6.28 -3.93 -10.45
CA LEU A 268 7.55 -4.62 -10.65
C LEU A 268 8.68 -3.80 -10.06
N HIS A 269 9.46 -4.40 -9.16
CA HIS A 269 10.53 -3.70 -8.44
C HIS A 269 11.70 -4.62 -8.15
N GLY A 270 12.84 -4.01 -7.80
CA GLY A 270 14.05 -4.73 -7.45
C GLY A 270 14.95 -3.91 -6.54
N SER A 271 16.04 -4.51 -6.09
CA SER A 271 17.14 -3.83 -5.41
C SER A 271 18.35 -3.79 -6.32
N CYS A 272 18.76 -2.60 -6.71
CA CYS A 272 19.98 -2.39 -7.48
C CYS A 272 21.20 -2.92 -6.72
N PRO A 273 22.28 -3.33 -7.41
CA PRO A 273 23.51 -3.71 -6.76
C PRO A 273 24.02 -2.60 -5.85
N VAL A 274 24.51 -2.95 -4.66
CA VAL A 274 25.25 -2.03 -3.81
C VAL A 274 26.62 -1.84 -4.42
N ILE A 275 26.99 -0.59 -4.69
CA ILE A 275 28.30 -0.23 -5.26
C ILE A 275 29.28 0.16 -4.16
N LYS A 276 28.79 0.93 -3.17
CA LYS A 276 29.60 1.36 -2.04
C LYS A 276 28.81 1.41 -0.74
N GLY A 277 29.38 0.87 0.33
CA GLY A 277 28.73 0.73 1.63
C GLY A 277 28.00 -0.60 1.78
N GLU A 278 27.00 -0.65 2.64
CA GLU A 278 26.08 -1.80 2.81
C GLU A 278 24.65 -1.31 2.98
N LYS A 279 23.69 -2.05 2.44
CA LYS A 279 22.27 -1.75 2.59
C LYS A 279 21.65 -2.66 3.62
N TRP A 280 20.99 -2.05 4.62
CA TRP A 280 20.09 -2.74 5.52
C TRP A 280 18.66 -2.23 5.32
N VAL A 281 17.70 -3.14 5.20
CA VAL A 281 16.30 -2.80 5.02
C VAL A 281 15.41 -3.82 5.76
N ALA A 282 14.38 -3.32 6.43
CA ALA A 282 13.33 -4.14 7.01
C ALA A 282 12.09 -4.05 6.10
N THR A 283 11.77 -5.15 5.43
CA THR A 283 10.59 -5.27 4.59
C THR A 283 9.45 -5.88 5.38
N LYS A 284 8.27 -5.27 5.32
CA LYS A 284 7.02 -5.82 5.86
C LYS A 284 6.00 -5.90 4.74
N TRP A 285 5.55 -7.10 4.42
CA TRP A 285 4.46 -7.31 3.48
C TRP A 285 3.13 -7.18 4.21
N ILE A 286 2.22 -6.44 3.62
CA ILE A 286 0.86 -6.20 4.14
C ILE A 286 -0.09 -7.01 3.27
N ARG A 287 -0.87 -7.87 3.91
CA ARG A 287 -1.84 -8.74 3.28
C ARG A 287 -3.22 -8.07 3.21
N ASP A 288 -4.03 -8.52 2.27
CA ASP A 288 -5.44 -8.10 2.13
C ASP A 288 -6.35 -8.69 3.22
N HIS A 289 -5.90 -9.74 3.93
CA HIS A 289 -6.58 -10.38 5.07
C HIS A 289 -5.57 -10.68 6.18
N ASP A 290 -6.06 -10.86 7.40
CA ASP A 290 -5.27 -11.24 8.57
C ASP A 290 -5.09 -12.77 8.73
N SER A 291 -5.87 -13.56 8.01
CA SER A 291 -5.82 -15.03 8.01
C SER A 291 -5.01 -15.57 6.82
N TRP A 292 -3.71 -15.71 6.97
CA TRP A 292 -2.78 -16.19 5.94
C TRP A 292 -1.84 -17.28 6.44
#